data_6e7a17c313985e2c39215fcf2cc0dfe2
#
_entry.id   6e7a17c313985e2c39215fcf2cc0dfe2
#
_cell.length_a   1.000
_cell.length_b   1.000
_cell.length_c   1.000
_cell.angle_alpha   90.00
_cell.angle_beta   90.00
_cell.angle_gamma   90.00
#
_symmetry.space_group_name_H-M   'P 1'
#
loop_
_entity.id
_entity.type
_entity.pdbx_description
1 polymer ?
#
loop_
_entity_poly.entity_id
_entity_poly.type
_entity_poly.pdbx_seq_one_letter_code
_entity_poly.pdbx_strand_id
1 'polypeptide(L)'
;TRVNAITAERTIVMIKRSNRVAIAIVGATAFTLAGCREEQVDAAAYPNLQSCLDDAARGGIFTAQDCETSFAQAQTLHVEAAPRYDALEVCEEQHGEGACGTEATATQGGSGSIFMPLLAGYLIGNMLGGRAGMSAAQPLYKSSDGRFTNASRSSTFSSNTGSAKLNTSQFTRPAATVGKTPMTRATASSRGGFGASGSGRTGFGG
;
A
#
# COMPACT_ATOMS: atom_id res chain seq x y z
N THR A 1 41.30 -51.98 38.82
CA THR A 1 40.27 -50.92 39.12
C THR A 1 40.58 -49.54 38.51
N ARG A 2 41.66 -49.36 37.71
CA ARG A 2 42.02 -48.06 37.12
C ARG A 2 41.65 -47.91 35.61
N VAL A 3 41.14 -48.95 34.99
CA VAL A 3 40.84 -48.97 33.55
C VAL A 3 39.45 -48.41 33.24
N ASN A 4 38.51 -48.44 34.18
CA ASN A 4 37.13 -47.97 33.94
C ASN A 4 36.94 -46.43 34.01
N ALA A 5 37.88 -45.67 34.63
CA ALA A 5 37.79 -44.23 34.71
C ALA A 5 38.12 -43.49 33.43
N ILE A 6 39.01 -44.05 32.59
CA ILE A 6 39.47 -43.43 31.34
C ILE A 6 38.41 -43.56 30.26
N THR A 7 37.63 -44.64 30.26
CA THR A 7 36.57 -44.86 29.25
C THR A 7 35.35 -43.95 29.44
N ALA A 8 35.04 -43.63 30.71
CA ALA A 8 33.91 -42.75 31.06
C ALA A 8 34.17 -41.30 30.63
N GLU A 9 35.41 -40.80 30.78
CA GLU A 9 35.74 -39.42 30.40
C GLU A 9 35.71 -39.21 28.88
N ARG A 10 36.11 -40.21 28.07
CA ARG A 10 36.03 -40.06 26.60
C ARG A 10 34.61 -40.03 26.05
N THR A 11 33.69 -40.73 26.69
CA THR A 11 32.28 -40.74 26.27
C THR A 11 31.58 -39.40 26.54
N ILE A 12 31.88 -38.78 27.70
CA ILE A 12 31.31 -37.48 28.07
C ILE A 12 31.82 -36.35 27.17
N VAL A 13 33.06 -36.36 26.74
CA VAL A 13 33.63 -35.34 25.84
C VAL A 13 33.03 -35.41 24.41
N MET A 14 32.69 -36.61 23.90
CA MET A 14 32.05 -36.75 22.61
C MET A 14 30.60 -36.23 22.59
N ILE A 15 29.84 -36.48 23.66
CA ILE A 15 28.46 -36.00 23.78
C ILE A 15 28.40 -34.48 23.86
N LYS A 16 29.37 -33.82 24.52
CA LYS A 16 29.42 -32.33 24.59
C LYS A 16 29.72 -31.67 23.23
N ARG A 17 30.47 -32.32 22.34
CA ARG A 17 30.74 -31.74 21.01
C ARG A 17 29.54 -31.83 20.05
N SER A 18 28.74 -32.88 20.16
CA SER A 18 27.55 -33.09 19.31
C SER A 18 26.45 -32.04 19.62
N ASN A 19 26.21 -31.70 20.92
CA ASN A 19 25.21 -30.74 21.30
C ASN A 19 25.52 -29.29 20.86
N ARG A 20 26.77 -28.92 20.74
CA ARG A 20 27.16 -27.59 20.29
C ARG A 20 26.96 -27.41 18.78
N VAL A 21 27.14 -28.44 17.99
CA VAL A 21 26.90 -28.42 16.54
C VAL A 21 25.40 -28.40 16.24
N ALA A 22 24.59 -29.14 16.98
CA ALA A 22 23.12 -29.14 16.80
C ALA A 22 22.49 -27.79 17.14
N ILE A 23 22.98 -27.12 18.18
CA ILE A 23 22.48 -25.77 18.56
C ILE A 23 22.88 -24.71 17.53
N ALA A 24 24.07 -24.81 16.92
CA ALA A 24 24.51 -23.88 15.90
C ALA A 24 23.68 -24.01 14.59
N ILE A 25 23.26 -25.23 14.20
CA ILE A 25 22.43 -25.45 13.01
C ILE A 25 21.01 -24.95 13.23
N VAL A 26 20.42 -25.15 14.40
CA VAL A 26 19.09 -24.64 14.75
C VAL A 26 19.08 -23.10 14.84
N GLY A 27 20.16 -22.50 15.36
CA GLY A 27 20.32 -21.05 15.41
C GLY A 27 20.45 -20.41 14.03
N ALA A 28 21.15 -21.04 13.08
CA ALA A 28 21.33 -20.49 11.74
C ALA A 28 20.05 -20.57 10.88
N THR A 29 19.21 -21.57 11.06
CA THR A 29 17.95 -21.70 10.33
C THR A 29 16.86 -20.76 10.88
N ALA A 30 16.89 -20.41 12.16
CA ALA A 30 15.95 -19.43 12.75
C ALA A 30 16.21 -18.00 12.27
N PHE A 31 17.45 -17.64 11.96
CA PHE A 31 17.80 -16.31 11.45
C PHE A 31 17.34 -16.06 10.01
N THR A 32 17.21 -17.08 9.18
CA THR A 32 16.79 -16.93 7.78
C THR A 32 15.27 -16.74 7.61
N LEU A 33 14.46 -17.12 8.59
CA LEU A 33 13.01 -16.94 8.56
C LEU A 33 12.54 -15.58 9.10
N ALA A 34 13.39 -14.83 9.80
CA ALA A 34 13.07 -13.50 10.33
C ALA A 34 13.24 -12.36 9.30
N GLY A 35 13.86 -12.62 8.14
CA GLY A 35 14.29 -11.60 7.18
C GLY A 35 13.23 -11.10 6.20
N CYS A 36 12.03 -11.68 6.16
CA CYS A 36 11.01 -11.35 5.15
C CYS A 36 9.72 -10.77 5.73
N ARG A 37 9.75 -10.20 6.94
CA ARG A 37 8.56 -9.53 7.46
C ARG A 37 8.51 -8.12 6.90
N GLU A 38 7.53 -7.85 6.03
CA GLU A 38 7.26 -6.51 5.54
C GLU A 38 6.90 -5.61 6.71
N GLU A 39 7.55 -4.44 6.79
CA GLU A 39 7.32 -3.49 7.85
C GLU A 39 5.92 -2.89 7.75
N GLN A 40 5.20 -2.90 8.85
CA GLN A 40 3.87 -2.33 8.95
C GLN A 40 3.90 -1.03 9.76
N VAL A 41 3.06 -0.08 9.35
CA VAL A 41 2.84 1.19 10.02
C VAL A 41 1.38 1.34 10.41
N ASP A 42 1.13 2.09 11.46
CA ASP A 42 -0.22 2.51 11.79
C ASP A 42 -0.70 3.49 10.71
N ALA A 43 -1.88 3.26 10.18
CA ALA A 43 -2.45 4.03 9.09
C ALA A 43 -3.95 4.27 9.31
N ALA A 44 -4.46 5.35 8.74
CA ALA A 44 -5.90 5.61 8.71
C ALA A 44 -6.32 6.19 7.36
N ALA A 45 -7.57 5.92 6.99
CA ALA A 45 -8.22 6.50 5.82
C ALA A 45 -9.24 7.55 6.25
N TYR A 46 -9.28 8.66 5.52
CA TYR A 46 -10.23 9.76 5.75
C TYR A 46 -10.84 10.20 4.41
N PRO A 47 -12.17 10.47 4.37
CA PRO A 47 -12.83 10.93 3.16
C PRO A 47 -12.45 12.37 2.78
N ASN A 48 -12.08 13.20 3.76
CA ASN A 48 -11.70 14.60 3.59
C ASN A 48 -10.88 15.10 4.77
N LEU A 49 -10.32 16.30 4.68
CA LEU A 49 -9.51 16.91 5.73
C LEU A 49 -10.29 17.05 7.04
N GLN A 50 -11.56 17.50 6.98
CA GLN A 50 -12.36 17.75 8.19
C GLN A 50 -12.52 16.47 9.03
N SER A 51 -12.76 15.33 8.38
CA SER A 51 -12.89 14.05 9.09
C SER A 51 -11.63 13.65 9.85
N CYS A 52 -10.45 13.97 9.30
CA CYS A 52 -9.17 13.75 9.99
C CYS A 52 -8.99 14.71 11.17
N LEU A 53 -9.30 16.00 10.99
CA LEU A 53 -9.23 17.00 12.06
C LEU A 53 -10.18 16.68 13.22
N ASP A 54 -11.39 16.21 12.90
CA ASP A 54 -12.36 15.76 13.91
C ASP A 54 -11.85 14.52 14.67
N ASP A 55 -11.16 13.62 14.00
CA ASP A 55 -10.54 12.47 14.65
C ASP A 55 -9.37 12.91 15.54
N ALA A 56 -8.49 13.76 15.05
CA ALA A 56 -7.39 14.35 15.80
C ALA A 56 -7.89 15.05 17.10
N ALA A 57 -8.99 15.80 17.01
CA ALA A 57 -9.60 16.48 18.16
C ALA A 57 -10.14 15.51 19.23
N ARG A 58 -10.48 14.28 18.84
CA ARG A 58 -10.90 13.19 19.75
C ARG A 58 -9.76 12.33 20.28
N GLY A 59 -8.50 12.70 19.98
CA GLY A 59 -7.32 11.93 20.39
C GLY A 59 -6.98 10.77 19.44
N GLY A 60 -7.28 10.90 18.16
CA GLY A 60 -6.87 9.98 17.10
C GLY A 60 -5.36 9.81 17.01
N ILE A 61 -4.93 8.87 16.15
CA ILE A 61 -3.50 8.52 16.01
C ILE A 61 -2.67 9.58 15.28
N PHE A 62 -3.32 10.51 14.56
CA PHE A 62 -2.69 11.61 13.84
C PHE A 62 -3.04 12.95 14.47
N THR A 63 -2.09 13.89 14.44
CA THR A 63 -2.31 15.27 14.89
C THR A 63 -3.00 16.09 13.80
N ALA A 64 -3.53 17.26 14.16
CA ALA A 64 -4.09 18.20 13.17
C ALA A 64 -3.06 18.59 12.09
N GLN A 65 -1.80 18.79 12.49
CA GLN A 65 -0.69 19.06 11.57
C GLN A 65 -0.45 17.91 10.58
N ASP A 66 -0.52 16.67 11.05
CA ASP A 66 -0.39 15.49 10.19
C ASP A 66 -1.55 15.41 9.19
N CYS A 67 -2.77 15.74 9.62
CA CYS A 67 -3.94 15.78 8.75
C CYS A 67 -3.77 16.79 7.61
N GLU A 68 -3.37 18.03 7.93
CA GLU A 68 -3.19 19.10 6.95
C GLU A 68 -2.07 18.79 5.96
N THR A 69 -0.91 18.38 6.45
CA THR A 69 0.25 18.07 5.60
C THR A 69 -0.02 16.86 4.72
N SER A 70 -0.65 15.81 5.24
CA SER A 70 -0.99 14.60 4.49
C SER A 70 -2.08 14.84 3.46
N PHE A 71 -3.08 15.67 3.77
CA PHE A 71 -4.10 16.05 2.80
C PHE A 71 -3.50 16.85 1.63
N ALA A 72 -2.66 17.84 1.91
CA ALA A 72 -1.96 18.62 0.88
C ALA A 72 -1.06 17.72 0.01
N GLN A 73 -0.38 16.74 0.63
CA GLN A 73 0.42 15.75 -0.10
C GLN A 73 -0.45 14.85 -0.98
N ALA A 74 -1.60 14.38 -0.49
CA ALA A 74 -2.54 13.57 -1.26
C ALA A 74 -3.10 14.35 -2.47
N GLN A 75 -3.41 15.63 -2.31
CA GLN A 75 -3.81 16.51 -3.41
C GLN A 75 -2.71 16.67 -4.45
N THR A 76 -1.45 16.88 -4.04
CA THR A 76 -0.30 16.95 -4.94
C THR A 76 -0.15 15.65 -5.73
N LEU A 77 -0.20 14.50 -5.05
CA LEU A 77 -0.13 13.19 -5.70
C LEU A 77 -1.34 12.93 -6.62
N HIS A 78 -2.51 13.44 -6.27
CA HIS A 78 -3.70 13.37 -7.13
C HIS A 78 -3.44 14.08 -8.46
N VAL A 79 -2.95 15.31 -8.44
CA VAL A 79 -2.60 16.05 -9.66
C VAL A 79 -1.54 15.33 -10.48
N GLU A 80 -0.51 14.77 -9.83
CA GLU A 80 0.61 14.13 -10.52
C GLU A 80 0.28 12.74 -11.07
N ALA A 81 -0.45 11.92 -10.33
CA ALA A 81 -0.49 10.48 -10.53
C ALA A 81 -1.89 9.87 -10.68
N ALA A 82 -2.97 10.66 -10.59
CA ALA A 82 -4.30 10.13 -10.85
C ALA A 82 -4.39 9.55 -12.27
N PRO A 83 -5.11 8.45 -12.48
CA PRO A 83 -5.32 7.89 -13.80
C PRO A 83 -6.05 8.91 -14.70
N ARG A 84 -5.64 8.99 -15.95
CA ARG A 84 -6.17 9.91 -16.95
C ARG A 84 -6.81 9.14 -18.09
N TYR A 85 -7.99 9.58 -18.51
CA TYR A 85 -8.84 8.93 -19.51
C TYR A 85 -9.15 9.91 -20.66
N ASP A 86 -9.33 9.37 -21.86
CA ASP A 86 -9.68 10.12 -23.07
C ASP A 86 -11.17 10.46 -23.18
N ALA A 87 -12.03 9.81 -22.37
CA ALA A 87 -13.47 10.05 -22.34
C ALA A 87 -14.03 9.90 -20.92
N LEU A 88 -15.09 10.66 -20.62
CA LEU A 88 -15.78 10.63 -19.32
C LEU A 88 -16.34 9.23 -19.05
N GLU A 89 -16.97 8.62 -20.03
CA GLU A 89 -17.59 7.30 -19.93
C GLU A 89 -16.54 6.22 -19.61
N VAL A 90 -15.33 6.33 -20.15
CA VAL A 90 -14.24 5.39 -19.84
C VAL A 90 -13.77 5.56 -18.41
N CYS A 91 -13.70 6.78 -17.89
CA CYS A 91 -13.41 7.05 -16.50
C CYS A 91 -14.50 6.48 -15.58
N GLU A 92 -15.76 6.74 -15.88
CA GLU A 92 -16.91 6.30 -15.06
C GLU A 92 -17.10 4.77 -15.06
N GLU A 93 -16.79 4.10 -16.18
CA GLU A 93 -16.73 2.63 -16.21
C GLU A 93 -15.75 2.06 -15.18
N GLN A 94 -14.69 2.79 -14.86
CA GLN A 94 -13.65 2.35 -13.94
C GLN A 94 -13.91 2.80 -12.49
N HIS A 95 -14.53 3.96 -12.31
CA HIS A 95 -14.65 4.63 -11.02
C HIS A 95 -16.08 4.74 -10.49
N GLY A 96 -17.07 4.48 -11.35
CA GLY A 96 -18.50 4.64 -11.08
C GLY A 96 -19.04 5.96 -11.62
N GLU A 97 -20.33 5.96 -11.89
CA GLU A 97 -21.06 7.13 -12.39
C GLU A 97 -20.90 8.32 -11.41
N GLY A 98 -20.66 9.52 -11.95
CA GLY A 98 -20.46 10.75 -11.19
C GLY A 98 -19.15 10.80 -10.36
N ALA A 99 -18.29 9.79 -10.46
CA ALA A 99 -17.02 9.75 -9.75
C ALA A 99 -15.85 10.38 -10.54
N CYS A 100 -16.13 10.96 -11.71
CA CYS A 100 -15.13 11.55 -12.60
C CYS A 100 -15.43 13.01 -12.91
N GLY A 101 -14.36 13.75 -13.27
CA GLY A 101 -14.42 15.14 -13.75
C GLY A 101 -13.36 15.37 -14.82
N THR A 102 -13.37 16.55 -15.46
CA THR A 102 -12.28 16.95 -16.35
C THR A 102 -11.00 17.21 -15.56
N GLU A 103 -9.85 17.03 -16.17
CA GLU A 103 -8.56 17.38 -15.55
C GLU A 103 -8.58 18.85 -15.07
N ALA A 104 -9.15 19.75 -15.88
CA ALA A 104 -9.27 21.16 -15.52
C ALA A 104 -10.07 21.39 -14.22
N THR A 105 -11.15 20.65 -14.01
CA THR A 105 -11.97 20.76 -12.78
C THR A 105 -11.35 20.02 -11.59
N ALA A 106 -10.69 18.88 -11.83
CA ALA A 106 -10.10 18.05 -10.77
C ALA A 106 -8.81 18.64 -10.22
N THR A 107 -8.05 19.42 -11.03
CA THR A 107 -6.73 19.94 -10.65
C THR A 107 -6.64 21.46 -10.65
N GLN A 108 -7.75 22.15 -10.95
CA GLN A 108 -7.80 23.64 -11.15
C GLN A 108 -6.85 24.11 -12.27
N GLY A 109 -6.59 23.25 -13.25
CA GLY A 109 -5.73 23.49 -14.41
C GLY A 109 -5.70 22.26 -15.32
N GLY A 110 -5.03 22.34 -16.47
CA GLY A 110 -4.93 21.22 -17.39
C GLY A 110 -5.99 21.25 -18.52
N SER A 111 -6.28 20.09 -19.13
CA SER A 111 -7.13 19.95 -20.30
C SER A 111 -8.58 19.67 -19.95
N GLY A 112 -9.50 20.33 -20.65
CA GLY A 112 -10.94 20.02 -20.57
C GLY A 112 -11.34 18.72 -21.30
N SER A 113 -10.44 18.13 -22.07
CA SER A 113 -10.67 16.89 -22.83
C SER A 113 -10.04 15.65 -22.22
N ILE A 114 -9.41 15.78 -21.04
CA ILE A 114 -8.88 14.68 -20.24
C ILE A 114 -9.75 14.53 -19.01
N PHE A 115 -10.11 13.30 -18.68
CA PHE A 115 -10.96 12.97 -17.54
C PHE A 115 -10.17 12.22 -16.47
N MET A 116 -10.48 12.49 -15.20
CA MET A 116 -9.83 11.92 -14.04
C MET A 116 -10.86 11.55 -12.98
N PRO A 117 -10.62 10.53 -12.15
CA PRO A 117 -11.46 10.29 -10.98
C PRO A 117 -11.33 11.44 -9.99
N LEU A 118 -12.42 11.74 -9.30
CA LEU A 118 -12.42 12.67 -8.18
C LEU A 118 -11.72 12.01 -6.97
N LEU A 119 -11.08 12.83 -6.14
CA LEU A 119 -10.46 12.37 -4.91
C LEU A 119 -11.56 11.91 -3.93
N ALA A 120 -11.63 10.61 -3.67
CA ALA A 120 -12.66 10.01 -2.81
C ALA A 120 -12.20 9.87 -1.35
N GLY A 121 -10.99 10.31 -1.05
CA GLY A 121 -10.37 10.25 0.25
C GLY A 121 -8.86 10.09 0.16
N TYR A 122 -8.22 9.87 1.28
CA TYR A 122 -6.78 9.65 1.35
C TYR A 122 -6.40 8.74 2.52
N LEU A 123 -5.25 8.10 2.39
CA LEU A 123 -4.59 7.34 3.46
C LEU A 123 -3.51 8.20 4.08
N ILE A 124 -3.37 8.12 5.39
CA ILE A 124 -2.20 8.58 6.13
C ILE A 124 -1.50 7.36 6.73
N GLY A 125 -0.17 7.29 6.63
CA GLY A 125 0.65 6.30 7.31
C GLY A 125 1.60 6.99 8.30
N ASN A 126 1.72 6.45 9.50
CA ASN A 126 2.69 6.92 10.48
C ASN A 126 4.10 6.49 10.05
N MET A 127 4.71 7.27 9.17
CA MET A 127 6.02 7.01 8.58
C MET A 127 7.10 7.78 9.34
N LEU A 128 7.61 7.20 10.42
CA LEU A 128 8.72 7.78 11.15
C LEU A 128 9.96 7.91 10.24
N GLY A 129 10.37 9.17 9.99
CA GLY A 129 11.65 9.47 9.37
C GLY A 129 11.70 9.50 7.85
N GLY A 130 10.59 9.63 7.14
CA GLY A 130 10.54 9.84 5.67
C GLY A 130 11.51 8.94 4.90
N ARG A 131 11.03 7.95 4.16
CA ARG A 131 11.88 7.09 3.32
C ARG A 131 11.88 7.59 1.89
N ALA A 132 13.03 7.57 1.23
CA ALA A 132 13.14 7.92 -0.18
C ALA A 132 12.18 7.09 -1.04
N GLY A 133 11.39 7.75 -1.91
CA GLY A 133 10.41 7.10 -2.78
C GLY A 133 9.08 6.75 -2.11
N MET A 134 8.88 7.05 -0.82
CA MET A 134 7.64 6.85 -0.09
C MET A 134 6.95 8.18 0.22
N SER A 135 5.63 8.11 0.42
CA SER A 135 4.80 9.25 0.76
C SER A 135 3.99 8.90 2.00
N ALA A 136 3.95 9.79 3.00
CA ALA A 136 3.14 9.59 4.19
C ALA A 136 1.63 9.55 3.87
N ALA A 137 1.22 10.09 2.72
CA ALA A 137 -0.15 10.07 2.25
C ALA A 137 -0.30 9.43 0.88
N GLN A 138 -1.46 8.83 0.62
CA GLN A 138 -1.85 8.28 -0.68
C GLN A 138 -3.28 8.73 -1.02
N PRO A 139 -3.53 9.26 -2.23
CA PRO A 139 -4.89 9.54 -2.67
C PRO A 139 -5.67 8.24 -2.85
N LEU A 140 -6.95 8.27 -2.50
CA LEU A 140 -7.89 7.17 -2.71
C LEU A 140 -8.93 7.55 -3.76
N TYR A 141 -9.21 6.60 -4.65
CA TYR A 141 -10.22 6.70 -5.68
C TYR A 141 -11.27 5.61 -5.49
N LYS A 142 -12.51 5.97 -5.74
CA LYS A 142 -13.59 5.00 -5.81
C LYS A 142 -13.40 4.11 -7.04
N SER A 143 -13.73 2.85 -6.93
CA SER A 143 -13.84 1.89 -8.03
C SER A 143 -15.30 1.64 -8.36
N SER A 144 -15.60 1.21 -9.59
CA SER A 144 -16.97 0.93 -10.03
C SER A 144 -17.68 -0.17 -9.22
N ASP A 145 -16.92 -1.04 -8.53
CA ASP A 145 -17.43 -2.04 -7.58
C ASP A 145 -17.72 -1.48 -6.17
N GLY A 146 -17.59 -0.15 -5.98
CA GLY A 146 -17.84 0.53 -4.72
C GLY A 146 -16.69 0.49 -3.72
N ARG A 147 -15.55 -0.12 -4.07
CA ARG A 147 -14.34 -0.15 -3.24
C ARG A 147 -13.47 1.06 -3.48
N PHE A 148 -12.36 1.17 -2.74
CA PHE A 148 -11.40 2.27 -2.87
C PHE A 148 -10.03 1.71 -3.20
N THR A 149 -9.28 2.40 -4.07
CA THR A 149 -7.92 2.02 -4.43
C THR A 149 -7.00 3.23 -4.38
N ASN A 150 -5.70 2.99 -4.16
CA ASN A 150 -4.69 4.03 -4.33
C ASN A 150 -4.37 4.25 -5.84
N ALA A 151 -3.62 5.31 -6.16
CA ALA A 151 -3.29 5.68 -7.53
C ALA A 151 -2.55 4.59 -8.31
N SER A 152 -1.70 3.79 -7.66
CA SER A 152 -0.96 2.67 -8.26
C SER A 152 -1.78 1.40 -8.39
N ARG A 153 -2.98 1.33 -7.82
CA ARG A 153 -3.83 0.13 -7.70
C ARG A 153 -3.17 -1.05 -6.97
N SER A 154 -2.12 -0.78 -6.21
CA SER A 154 -1.43 -1.80 -5.42
C SER A 154 -2.23 -2.25 -4.21
N SER A 155 -3.23 -1.47 -3.81
CA SER A 155 -4.04 -1.74 -2.63
C SER A 155 -5.50 -1.38 -2.87
N THR A 156 -6.39 -2.23 -2.34
CA THR A 156 -7.83 -2.03 -2.41
C THR A 156 -8.42 -2.12 -1.01
N PHE A 157 -9.31 -1.19 -0.69
CA PHE A 157 -9.94 -1.03 0.61
C PHE A 157 -11.46 -1.09 0.48
N SER A 158 -12.14 -1.66 1.45
CA SER A 158 -13.61 -1.72 1.49
C SER A 158 -14.23 -0.37 1.89
N SER A 159 -13.45 0.52 2.52
CA SER A 159 -13.89 1.81 3.01
C SER A 159 -12.78 2.85 2.83
N ASN A 160 -13.16 4.13 2.74
CA ASN A 160 -12.27 5.30 2.84
C ASN A 160 -12.25 5.90 4.25
N THR A 161 -12.67 5.14 5.25
CA THR A 161 -12.64 5.50 6.68
C THR A 161 -12.11 4.37 7.53
N GLY A 162 -11.50 4.72 8.67
CA GLY A 162 -11.02 3.77 9.66
C GLY A 162 -9.50 3.62 9.69
N SER A 163 -9.01 2.92 10.70
CA SER A 163 -7.59 2.71 10.96
C SER A 163 -7.20 1.24 10.84
N ALA A 164 -5.98 0.97 10.43
CA ALA A 164 -5.41 -0.36 10.29
C ALA A 164 -3.88 -0.31 10.31
N LYS A 165 -3.25 -1.46 10.54
CA LYS A 165 -1.83 -1.62 10.23
C LYS A 165 -1.67 -1.98 8.76
N LEU A 166 -0.92 -1.18 8.03
CA LEU A 166 -0.67 -1.35 6.60
C LEU A 166 0.82 -1.55 6.35
N ASN A 167 1.13 -2.33 5.32
CA ASN A 167 2.51 -2.52 4.88
C ASN A 167 3.06 -1.21 4.31
N THR A 168 4.33 -0.90 4.57
CA THR A 168 4.97 0.32 4.08
C THR A 168 4.98 0.40 2.56
N SER A 169 5.01 -0.73 1.86
CA SER A 169 4.91 -0.80 0.39
C SER A 169 3.66 -0.11 -0.18
N GLN A 170 2.56 -0.04 0.58
CA GLN A 170 1.34 0.64 0.16
C GLN A 170 1.48 2.17 0.09
N PHE A 171 2.53 2.71 0.69
CA PHE A 171 2.89 4.13 0.69
C PHE A 171 3.98 4.48 -0.33
N THR A 172 4.33 3.56 -1.22
CA THR A 172 5.24 3.85 -2.35
C THR A 172 4.63 4.95 -3.22
N ARG A 173 5.46 5.97 -3.56
CA ARG A 173 5.00 7.07 -4.42
C ARG A 173 4.58 6.52 -5.78
N PRO A 174 3.36 6.80 -6.23
CA PRO A 174 2.86 6.33 -7.52
C PRO A 174 3.61 7.00 -8.67
N ALA A 175 3.68 6.31 -9.80
CA ALA A 175 4.28 6.87 -11.01
C ALA A 175 3.42 8.02 -11.56
N ALA A 176 4.05 9.13 -11.95
CA ALA A 176 3.35 10.27 -12.54
C ALA A 176 2.64 9.88 -13.84
N THR A 177 1.44 10.39 -14.01
CA THR A 177 0.60 10.24 -15.22
C THR A 177 0.44 11.55 -15.98
N VAL A 178 0.76 12.68 -15.36
CA VAL A 178 0.74 13.99 -16.00
C VAL A 178 1.63 13.98 -17.26
N GLY A 179 1.12 14.54 -18.37
CA GLY A 179 1.83 14.58 -19.65
C GLY A 179 1.93 13.23 -20.38
N LYS A 180 1.36 12.15 -19.85
CA LYS A 180 1.26 10.86 -20.55
C LYS A 180 -0.03 10.77 -21.35
N THR A 181 -0.02 9.94 -22.40
CA THR A 181 -1.22 9.65 -23.18
C THR A 181 -2.34 9.12 -22.28
N PRO A 182 -3.55 9.73 -22.30
CA PRO A 182 -4.69 9.25 -21.55
C PRO A 182 -5.06 7.80 -21.94
N MET A 183 -5.65 7.08 -21.02
CA MET A 183 -6.13 5.72 -21.25
C MET A 183 -7.40 5.74 -22.08
N THR A 184 -7.40 4.93 -23.14
CA THR A 184 -8.60 4.59 -23.90
C THR A 184 -9.32 3.41 -23.23
N ARG A 185 -10.57 3.12 -23.63
CA ARG A 185 -11.31 1.93 -23.15
C ARG A 185 -10.51 0.63 -23.34
N ALA A 186 -9.83 0.48 -24.47
CA ALA A 186 -9.03 -0.71 -24.77
C ALA A 186 -7.83 -0.83 -23.79
N THR A 187 -7.11 0.28 -23.53
CA THR A 187 -5.98 0.28 -22.61
C THR A 187 -6.41 0.15 -21.13
N ALA A 188 -7.55 0.72 -20.74
CA ALA A 188 -8.12 0.57 -19.41
C ALA A 188 -8.51 -0.90 -19.14
N SER A 189 -9.19 -1.53 -20.09
CA SER A 189 -9.58 -2.95 -20.00
C SER A 189 -8.37 -3.90 -19.97
N SER A 190 -7.34 -3.65 -20.80
CA SER A 190 -6.14 -4.49 -20.86
C SER A 190 -5.30 -4.46 -19.58
N ARG A 191 -5.39 -3.37 -18.82
CA ARG A 191 -4.70 -3.20 -17.52
C ARG A 191 -5.51 -3.73 -16.33
N GLY A 192 -6.65 -4.40 -16.57
CA GLY A 192 -7.51 -4.97 -15.54
C GLY A 192 -8.48 -3.99 -14.91
N GLY A 193 -8.66 -2.78 -15.46
CA GLY A 193 -9.62 -1.77 -14.98
C GLY A 193 -9.48 -1.40 -13.49
N PHE A 194 -10.16 -0.32 -13.09
CA PHE A 194 -10.32 0.05 -11.67
C PHE A 194 -11.58 -0.59 -11.08
N GLY A 195 -11.85 -1.76 -11.11
CA GLY A 195 -13.05 -2.43 -10.60
C GLY A 195 -13.15 -3.88 -11.02
N ALA A 196 -12.38 -4.28 -12.02
CA ALA A 196 -12.19 -5.68 -12.30
C ALA A 196 -11.28 -6.25 -11.21
N SER A 197 -11.85 -6.85 -10.19
CA SER A 197 -11.13 -7.78 -9.33
C SER A 197 -10.43 -8.75 -10.24
N GLY A 198 -9.10 -8.69 -10.31
CA GLY A 198 -8.33 -9.73 -10.94
C GLY A 198 -8.66 -11.03 -10.22
N SER A 199 -9.70 -11.74 -10.66
CA SER A 199 -9.89 -13.12 -10.34
C SER A 199 -8.64 -13.82 -10.85
N GLY A 200 -7.71 -14.10 -9.94
CA GLY A 200 -6.53 -14.86 -10.22
C GLY A 200 -6.99 -16.14 -10.92
N ARG A 201 -6.67 -16.24 -12.21
CA ARG A 201 -6.70 -17.51 -12.91
C ARG A 201 -5.58 -18.35 -12.31
N THR A 202 -5.88 -19.01 -11.22
CA THR A 202 -5.20 -20.26 -10.89
C THR A 202 -5.70 -21.32 -11.85
N GLY A 203 -5.21 -21.23 -13.09
CA GLY A 203 -5.34 -22.30 -14.05
C GLY A 203 -4.29 -23.36 -13.71
N PHE A 204 -4.61 -24.26 -12.82
CA PHE A 204 -3.97 -25.56 -12.81
C PHE A 204 -4.64 -26.37 -13.92
N GLY A 205 -4.05 -26.34 -15.11
CA GLY A 205 -4.31 -27.32 -16.15
C GLY A 205 -3.58 -28.61 -15.79
N GLY A 206 -4.32 -29.71 -15.67
CA GLY A 206 -3.81 -31.07 -15.61
C GLY A 206 -3.22 -31.53 -16.95
#